data_fde19f8a36a9fd414a740a54558ca764
#
_entry.id   fde19f8a36a9fd414a740a54558ca764
#
_cell.length_a   1.000
_cell.length_b   1.000
_cell.length_c   1.000
_cell.angle_alpha   90.00
_cell.angle_beta   90.00
_cell.angle_gamma   90.00
#
_symmetry.space_group_name_H-M   'P 1'
#
loop_
_entity.id
_entity.type
_entity.pdbx_description
1 polymer ?
#
loop_
_entity_poly.entity_id
_entity_poly.type
_entity_poly.pdbx_seq_one_letter_code
_entity_poly.pdbx_strand_id
1 'polypeptide(L)'
;MSLEEFLSEWNNDSPFIEVKTSGSTGEPKRMLVEKRRMLASARITCDFLGLRPGDTALLCMSLDYIAGKMMVVRALERHLTLLTVPPTGHPLSTPAIRSASLLPHSTFHIPPSTFHIPHSTFHIPHSTFHIPPSTFHIPHFLAMVPLQVYNTLQVPEERERLMQVEHLIIGGGAIDEAMEAELRQFPNAVWSTYGMTETLSHIALRRISGPEASEWYTPFPSVHLSLSDEGCLIIDAPEVCAETLITNDIAELSPLGEGRGVAFRILGRKDNVICSGGLKIQAEELERQLRPHMRVPFIISKRPDEKFGEIVVLVTEGSPTEARTISERILPKFHQPKEYLHLDHIPLTETSKPARQKVLSLLDKRT
;
A
#
# COMPACT_ATOMS: atom_id res chain seq x y z
N MET A 1 0.33 19.11 4.91
CA MET A 1 0.09 19.79 3.59
C MET A 1 -1.39 19.82 3.32
N SER A 2 -1.95 21.00 3.06
CA SER A 2 -3.33 21.13 2.59
C SER A 2 -3.43 20.84 1.07
N LEU A 3 -4.65 20.68 0.56
CA LEU A 3 -4.86 20.50 -0.87
C LEU A 3 -4.48 21.76 -1.67
N GLU A 4 -4.76 22.94 -1.13
CA GLU A 4 -4.39 24.22 -1.76
C GLU A 4 -2.86 24.38 -1.86
N GLU A 5 -2.14 24.02 -0.78
CA GLU A 5 -0.67 24.02 -0.79
C GLU A 5 -0.13 23.03 -1.85
N PHE A 6 -0.71 21.82 -1.93
CA PHE A 6 -0.30 20.84 -2.96
C PHE A 6 -0.57 21.36 -4.37
N LEU A 7 -1.74 21.94 -4.64
CA LEU A 7 -2.09 22.48 -5.95
C LEU A 7 -1.22 23.70 -6.33
N SER A 8 -0.84 24.54 -5.37
CA SER A 8 0.10 25.62 -5.57
C SER A 8 1.49 25.09 -5.96
N GLU A 9 1.96 24.06 -5.26
CA GLU A 9 3.23 23.39 -5.59
C GLU A 9 3.15 22.65 -6.93
N TRP A 10 2.02 22.02 -7.22
CA TRP A 10 1.80 21.31 -8.49
C TRP A 10 1.80 22.26 -9.70
N ASN A 11 1.18 23.43 -9.56
CA ASN A 11 1.00 24.41 -10.65
C ASN A 11 2.19 25.37 -10.82
N ASN A 12 3.23 25.30 -9.99
CA ASN A 12 4.43 26.12 -10.18
C ASN A 12 5.27 25.63 -11.39
N ASP A 13 6.19 26.47 -11.84
CA ASP A 13 7.04 26.20 -13.02
C ASP A 13 8.08 25.08 -12.82
N SER A 14 8.27 24.58 -11.58
CA SER A 14 9.20 23.48 -11.33
C SER A 14 8.69 22.19 -11.98
N PRO A 15 9.51 21.46 -12.74
CA PRO A 15 9.15 20.14 -13.24
C PRO A 15 9.16 19.06 -12.16
N PHE A 16 9.58 19.40 -10.94
CA PHE A 16 9.71 18.49 -9.81
C PHE A 16 8.79 18.88 -8.67
N ILE A 17 8.43 17.90 -7.85
CA ILE A 17 7.72 18.07 -6.59
C ILE A 17 8.37 17.19 -5.51
N GLU A 18 8.40 17.68 -4.26
CA GLU A 18 8.94 16.93 -3.14
C GLU A 18 7.93 15.89 -2.63
N VAL A 19 8.42 14.68 -2.42
CA VAL A 19 7.68 13.60 -1.77
C VAL A 19 8.49 13.00 -0.61
N LYS A 20 7.80 12.42 0.37
CA LYS A 20 8.42 11.72 1.50
C LYS A 20 8.17 10.23 1.39
N THR A 21 9.20 9.43 1.64
CA THR A 21 9.03 7.98 1.81
C THR A 21 8.27 7.69 3.11
N SER A 22 7.55 6.57 3.18
CA SER A 22 6.79 6.19 4.37
C SER A 22 7.64 5.72 5.56
N GLY A 23 8.97 5.71 5.43
CA GLY A 23 9.88 5.34 6.53
C GLY A 23 9.74 3.91 7.04
N SER A 24 9.21 2.98 6.25
CA SER A 24 9.02 1.58 6.65
C SER A 24 10.32 0.85 7.05
N THR A 25 11.46 1.36 6.60
CA THR A 25 12.80 0.81 6.85
C THR A 25 13.75 1.78 7.56
N GLY A 26 13.27 2.95 8.01
CA GLY A 26 14.11 3.97 8.65
C GLY A 26 13.41 5.32 8.73
N GLU A 27 14.19 6.39 8.93
CA GLU A 27 13.64 7.75 8.90
C GLU A 27 13.11 8.10 7.50
N PRO A 28 11.95 8.83 7.41
CA PRO A 28 11.40 9.27 6.13
C PRO A 28 12.40 10.10 5.34
N LYS A 29 12.71 9.66 4.11
CA LYS A 29 13.59 10.40 3.20
C LYS A 29 12.75 11.30 2.32
N ARG A 30 13.26 12.51 2.06
CA ARG A 30 12.70 13.42 1.06
C ARG A 30 13.34 13.13 -0.30
N MET A 31 12.55 13.11 -1.35
CA MET A 31 13.02 12.94 -2.71
C MET A 31 12.27 13.86 -3.65
N LEU A 32 12.95 14.37 -4.66
CA LEU A 32 12.37 15.14 -5.75
C LEU A 32 11.95 14.19 -6.86
N VAL A 33 10.71 14.27 -7.27
CA VAL A 33 10.12 13.44 -8.32
C VAL A 33 9.60 14.29 -9.44
N GLU A 34 9.70 13.81 -10.67
CA GLU A 34 9.23 14.52 -11.84
C GLU A 34 7.70 14.48 -11.94
N LYS A 35 7.05 15.65 -12.07
CA LYS A 35 5.60 15.76 -12.25
C LYS A 35 5.11 14.94 -13.45
N ARG A 36 5.87 14.92 -14.56
CA ARG A 36 5.53 14.13 -15.76
C ARG A 36 5.44 12.63 -15.48
N ARG A 37 6.32 12.09 -14.61
CA ARG A 37 6.28 10.67 -14.20
C ARG A 37 5.10 10.37 -13.30
N MET A 38 4.72 11.32 -12.44
CA MET A 38 3.49 11.19 -11.63
C MET A 38 2.25 11.15 -12.52
N LEU A 39 2.19 11.97 -13.57
CA LEU A 39 1.12 11.92 -14.58
C LEU A 39 1.10 10.58 -15.33
N ALA A 40 2.27 10.06 -15.73
CA ALA A 40 2.35 8.75 -16.37
C ALA A 40 1.83 7.63 -15.45
N SER A 41 2.24 7.60 -14.17
CA SER A 41 1.75 6.66 -13.18
C SER A 41 0.24 6.77 -12.96
N ALA A 42 -0.28 8.00 -12.93
CA ALA A 42 -1.72 8.24 -12.80
C ALA A 42 -2.50 7.72 -14.00
N ARG A 43 -2.03 8.00 -15.23
CA ARG A 43 -2.61 7.53 -16.51
C ARG A 43 -2.69 6.01 -16.54
N ILE A 44 -1.58 5.33 -16.27
CA ILE A 44 -1.49 3.86 -16.26
C ILE A 44 -2.54 3.26 -15.32
N THR A 45 -2.66 3.82 -14.10
CA THR A 45 -3.67 3.35 -13.13
C THR A 45 -5.10 3.60 -13.64
N CYS A 46 -5.38 4.80 -14.15
CA CYS A 46 -6.71 5.15 -14.64
C CYS A 46 -7.12 4.30 -15.84
N ASP A 47 -6.18 4.02 -16.76
CA ASP A 47 -6.41 3.16 -17.93
C ASP A 47 -6.69 1.72 -17.49
N PHE A 48 -5.90 1.19 -16.55
CA PHE A 48 -6.10 -0.17 -16.03
C PHE A 48 -7.46 -0.34 -15.36
N LEU A 49 -7.90 0.63 -14.57
CA LEU A 49 -9.19 0.61 -13.90
C LEU A 49 -10.35 1.06 -14.79
N GLY A 50 -10.09 1.53 -16.00
CA GLY A 50 -11.12 2.01 -16.93
C GLY A 50 -11.82 3.29 -16.48
N LEU A 51 -11.18 4.10 -15.63
CA LEU A 51 -11.74 5.36 -15.12
C LEU A 51 -11.95 6.37 -16.25
N ARG A 52 -13.05 7.11 -16.18
CA ARG A 52 -13.49 8.06 -17.21
C ARG A 52 -13.57 9.48 -16.66
N PRO A 53 -13.46 10.49 -17.52
CA PRO A 53 -13.74 11.88 -17.13
C PRO A 53 -15.14 12.00 -16.50
N GLY A 54 -15.19 12.67 -15.33
CA GLY A 54 -16.42 12.85 -14.56
C GLY A 54 -16.69 11.77 -13.50
N ASP A 55 -16.01 10.62 -13.53
CA ASP A 55 -16.08 9.65 -12.44
C ASP A 55 -15.64 10.31 -11.13
N THR A 56 -16.22 9.87 -10.02
CA THR A 56 -15.91 10.41 -8.70
C THR A 56 -14.78 9.62 -8.02
N ALA A 57 -13.83 10.31 -7.41
CA ALA A 57 -12.79 9.73 -6.59
C ALA A 57 -12.79 10.34 -5.19
N LEU A 58 -12.48 9.57 -4.14
CA LEU A 58 -12.43 10.07 -2.77
C LEU A 58 -10.98 10.14 -2.27
N LEU A 59 -10.56 11.36 -1.91
CA LEU A 59 -9.32 11.61 -1.17
C LEU A 59 -9.60 11.53 0.34
N CYS A 60 -9.09 10.53 1.00
CA CYS A 60 -9.21 10.31 2.45
C CYS A 60 -7.85 10.06 3.12
N MET A 61 -6.75 10.32 2.41
CA MET A 61 -5.38 10.12 2.88
C MET A 61 -4.65 11.46 2.97
N SER A 62 -3.63 11.53 3.85
CA SER A 62 -2.79 12.72 3.98
C SER A 62 -1.99 12.99 2.70
N LEU A 63 -1.95 14.27 2.31
CA LEU A 63 -1.11 14.78 1.22
C LEU A 63 0.38 14.91 1.61
N ASP A 64 0.75 14.60 2.84
CA ASP A 64 2.16 14.49 3.23
C ASP A 64 2.83 13.26 2.62
N TYR A 65 2.05 12.26 2.23
CA TYR A 65 2.52 11.01 1.64
C TYR A 65 2.16 10.91 0.16
N ILE A 66 2.96 10.14 -0.57
CA ILE A 66 2.79 9.95 -2.01
C ILE A 66 1.40 9.40 -2.39
N ALA A 67 0.82 8.54 -1.56
CA ALA A 67 -0.48 7.93 -1.82
C ALA A 67 -1.61 8.98 -1.93
N GLY A 68 -1.66 9.95 -1.00
CA GLY A 68 -2.61 11.07 -1.05
C GLY A 68 -2.36 11.97 -2.25
N LYS A 69 -1.09 12.34 -2.51
CA LYS A 69 -0.71 13.15 -3.69
C LYS A 69 -1.15 12.49 -4.99
N MET A 70 -0.93 11.18 -5.14
CA MET A 70 -1.32 10.44 -6.34
C MET A 70 -2.83 10.34 -6.55
N MET A 71 -3.66 10.43 -5.49
CA MET A 71 -5.11 10.55 -5.67
C MET A 71 -5.48 11.86 -6.38
N VAL A 72 -4.86 12.98 -5.98
CA VAL A 72 -5.05 14.27 -6.64
C VAL A 72 -4.53 14.22 -8.08
N VAL A 73 -3.34 13.65 -8.30
CA VAL A 73 -2.74 13.56 -9.66
C VAL A 73 -3.61 12.71 -10.59
N ARG A 74 -4.22 11.62 -10.10
CA ARG A 74 -5.19 10.83 -10.90
C ARG A 74 -6.44 11.63 -11.25
N ALA A 75 -6.94 12.41 -10.30
CA ALA A 75 -8.07 13.28 -10.55
C ALA A 75 -7.75 14.36 -11.61
N LEU A 76 -6.54 14.93 -11.57
CA LEU A 76 -6.04 15.87 -12.59
C LEU A 76 -5.92 15.21 -13.95
N GLU A 77 -5.21 14.07 -14.02
CA GLU A 77 -4.88 13.37 -15.27
C GLU A 77 -6.15 12.88 -16.00
N ARG A 78 -7.11 12.33 -15.26
CA ARG A 78 -8.32 11.72 -15.81
C ARG A 78 -9.55 12.61 -15.76
N HIS A 79 -9.42 13.85 -15.30
CA HIS A 79 -10.54 14.78 -15.10
C HIS A 79 -11.65 14.18 -14.21
N LEU A 80 -11.25 13.54 -13.10
CA LEU A 80 -12.18 13.01 -12.13
C LEU A 80 -12.77 14.13 -11.26
N THR A 81 -13.96 13.89 -10.76
CA THR A 81 -14.57 14.71 -9.71
C THR A 81 -14.01 14.26 -8.35
N LEU A 82 -13.17 15.09 -7.73
CA LEU A 82 -12.52 14.74 -6.48
C LEU A 82 -13.38 15.12 -5.28
N LEU A 83 -13.82 14.12 -4.53
CA LEU A 83 -14.39 14.26 -3.19
C LEU A 83 -13.24 14.24 -2.18
N THR A 84 -13.29 15.09 -1.18
CA THR A 84 -12.27 15.15 -0.13
C THR A 84 -12.89 15.06 1.24
N VAL A 85 -12.32 14.21 2.10
CA VAL A 85 -12.60 14.15 3.52
C VAL A 85 -11.29 14.30 4.29
N PRO A 86 -11.28 14.82 5.52
CA PRO A 86 -10.08 14.83 6.35
C PRO A 86 -9.51 13.42 6.50
N PRO A 87 -8.17 13.25 6.54
CA PRO A 87 -7.57 11.96 6.83
C PRO A 87 -8.10 11.38 8.14
N THR A 88 -8.68 10.18 8.06
CA THR A 88 -9.33 9.52 9.20
C THR A 88 -9.24 8.00 9.04
N GLY A 89 -9.35 7.27 10.14
CA GLY A 89 -9.50 5.82 10.12
C GLY A 89 -10.86 5.33 9.61
N HIS A 90 -11.86 6.22 9.49
CA HIS A 90 -13.24 5.92 9.10
C HIS A 90 -13.72 6.86 7.99
N PRO A 91 -13.17 6.78 6.76
CA PRO A 91 -13.44 7.74 5.69
C PRO A 91 -14.88 7.66 5.14
N LEU A 92 -15.55 6.55 5.34
CA LEU A 92 -16.94 6.33 4.93
C LEU A 92 -17.95 6.49 6.07
N SER A 93 -17.51 6.96 7.23
CA SER A 93 -18.43 7.27 8.34
C SER A 93 -19.36 8.44 8.01
N THR A 94 -20.54 8.47 8.62
CA THR A 94 -21.48 9.57 8.44
C THR A 94 -20.88 10.94 8.79
N PRO A 95 -20.08 11.11 9.88
CA PRO A 95 -19.38 12.36 10.14
C PRO A 95 -18.39 12.75 9.03
N ALA A 96 -17.59 11.80 8.51
CA ALA A 96 -16.66 12.06 7.42
C ALA A 96 -17.39 12.51 6.15
N ILE A 97 -18.45 11.80 5.76
CA ILE A 97 -19.29 12.14 4.61
C ILE A 97 -19.91 13.53 4.74
N ARG A 98 -20.37 13.92 5.93
CA ARG A 98 -20.92 15.26 6.17
C ARG A 98 -19.89 16.37 6.04
N SER A 99 -18.61 16.08 6.27
CA SER A 99 -17.51 17.02 6.10
C SER A 99 -16.92 17.01 4.69
N ALA A 100 -17.42 16.14 3.79
CA ALA A 100 -16.90 16.01 2.45
C ALA A 100 -17.06 17.29 1.63
N SER A 101 -16.02 17.63 0.89
CA SER A 101 -16.00 18.75 -0.04
C SER A 101 -15.82 18.23 -1.47
N LEU A 102 -16.48 18.88 -2.41
CA LEU A 102 -16.41 18.56 -3.83
C LEU A 102 -15.45 19.53 -4.53
N LEU A 103 -14.51 18.97 -5.27
CA LEU A 103 -13.62 19.71 -6.15
C LEU A 103 -13.86 19.22 -7.58
N PRO A 104 -14.65 19.96 -8.38
CA PRO A 104 -14.82 19.63 -9.79
C PRO A 104 -13.48 19.79 -10.53
N HIS A 105 -13.23 18.96 -11.54
CA HIS A 105 -11.99 18.98 -12.30
C HIS A 105 -11.69 20.35 -12.95
N SER A 106 -12.71 21.15 -13.22
CA SER A 106 -12.59 22.50 -13.76
C SER A 106 -11.80 23.47 -12.88
N THR A 107 -11.52 23.13 -11.61
CA THR A 107 -10.65 23.91 -10.72
C THR A 107 -9.16 23.59 -10.88
N PHE A 108 -8.79 22.62 -11.73
CA PHE A 108 -7.43 22.18 -11.89
C PHE A 108 -6.80 22.71 -13.18
N HIS A 109 -5.59 23.25 -13.09
CA HIS A 109 -4.73 23.55 -14.21
C HIS A 109 -3.68 22.45 -14.37
N ILE A 110 -3.57 21.88 -15.57
CA ILE A 110 -2.41 21.06 -15.93
C ILE A 110 -1.36 22.04 -16.44
N PRO A 111 -0.14 22.11 -15.86
CA PRO A 111 0.90 22.99 -16.34
C PRO A 111 1.23 22.70 -17.82
N PRO A 112 1.47 23.72 -18.66
CA PRO A 112 1.66 23.55 -20.10
C PRO A 112 3.00 22.91 -20.51
N SER A 113 3.76 22.38 -19.60
CA SER A 113 5.06 21.78 -19.89
C SER A 113 4.93 20.36 -20.44
N THR A 114 5.12 20.23 -21.74
CA THR A 114 5.59 19.08 -22.53
C THR A 114 4.63 18.26 -23.37
N PHE A 115 3.34 18.57 -23.48
CA PHE A 115 2.53 18.04 -24.59
C PHE A 115 1.61 19.12 -25.13
N HIS A 116 1.63 19.33 -26.47
CA HIS A 116 0.72 20.21 -27.18
C HIS A 116 -0.72 19.72 -27.05
N ILE A 117 -1.45 20.25 -26.08
CA ILE A 117 -2.91 20.22 -26.03
C ILE A 117 -3.40 21.67 -26.16
N PRO A 118 -4.37 21.99 -27.03
CA PRO A 118 -4.80 23.35 -27.24
C PRO A 118 -5.33 23.99 -25.96
N HIS A 119 -4.85 25.20 -25.66
CA HIS A 119 -5.20 25.99 -24.48
C HIS A 119 -6.68 26.33 -24.47
N SER A 120 -7.39 25.94 -23.41
CA SER A 120 -8.56 26.66 -22.92
C SER A 120 -8.29 27.17 -21.51
N THR A 121 -7.95 28.44 -21.41
CA THR A 121 -7.80 29.18 -20.14
C THR A 121 -9.18 29.47 -19.56
N PHE A 122 -9.57 28.74 -18.53
CA PHE A 122 -10.70 29.10 -17.69
C PHE A 122 -10.19 29.44 -16.28
N HIS A 123 -10.35 30.69 -15.88
CA HIS A 123 -10.21 31.15 -14.51
C HIS A 123 -11.51 30.81 -13.77
N ILE A 124 -11.46 29.90 -12.79
CA ILE A 124 -12.62 29.59 -11.95
C ILE A 124 -12.27 29.96 -10.51
N PRO A 125 -13.17 30.71 -9.80
CA PRO A 125 -12.95 31.07 -8.40
C PRO A 125 -12.92 29.82 -7.52
N HIS A 126 -12.00 29.78 -6.57
CA HIS A 126 -11.90 28.74 -5.53
C HIS A 126 -13.15 28.76 -4.64
N SER A 127 -14.13 27.94 -4.96
CA SER A 127 -15.26 27.70 -4.06
C SER A 127 -15.32 26.20 -3.77
N THR A 128 -14.98 25.82 -2.54
CA THR A 128 -15.29 24.50 -2.00
C THR A 128 -16.80 24.45 -1.72
N PHE A 129 -17.52 23.62 -2.45
CA PHE A 129 -18.93 23.37 -2.16
C PHE A 129 -19.03 22.24 -1.12
N HIS A 130 -19.68 22.51 0.01
CA HIS A 130 -20.09 21.45 0.94
C HIS A 130 -21.25 20.65 0.31
N ILE A 131 -21.10 19.36 0.22
CA ILE A 131 -22.13 18.45 -0.26
C ILE A 131 -23.07 18.14 0.91
N PRO A 132 -24.38 18.38 0.80
CA PRO A 132 -25.32 17.90 1.79
C PRO A 132 -25.24 16.36 1.90
N PRO A 133 -25.37 15.75 3.09
CA PRO A 133 -25.29 14.29 3.26
C PRO A 133 -26.26 13.49 2.38
N SER A 134 -27.40 14.10 2.01
CA SER A 134 -28.40 13.52 1.12
C SER A 134 -27.95 13.44 -0.36
N THR A 135 -26.85 14.11 -0.72
CA THR A 135 -26.30 14.16 -2.09
C THR A 135 -24.90 13.56 -2.19
N PHE A 136 -24.39 12.99 -1.09
CA PHE A 136 -23.12 12.25 -1.16
C PHE A 136 -23.31 10.98 -1.98
N HIS A 137 -22.68 10.96 -3.13
CA HIS A 137 -22.63 9.76 -3.97
C HIS A 137 -21.40 8.93 -3.59
N ILE A 138 -21.59 7.62 -3.46
CA ILE A 138 -20.47 6.69 -3.27
C ILE A 138 -19.48 6.86 -4.44
N PRO A 139 -18.18 7.00 -4.17
CA PRO A 139 -17.21 7.26 -5.22
C PRO A 139 -17.05 6.04 -6.13
N HIS A 140 -16.76 6.28 -7.43
CA HIS A 140 -16.37 5.22 -8.36
C HIS A 140 -14.99 4.66 -7.98
N PHE A 141 -14.09 5.52 -7.50
CA PHE A 141 -12.72 5.14 -7.17
C PHE A 141 -12.32 5.59 -5.76
N LEU A 142 -11.78 4.65 -4.99
CA LEU A 142 -11.29 4.87 -3.63
C LEU A 142 -9.97 4.15 -3.42
N ALA A 143 -9.01 4.86 -2.80
CA ALA A 143 -7.76 4.27 -2.33
C ALA A 143 -7.70 4.34 -0.81
N MET A 144 -7.38 3.23 -0.16
CA MET A 144 -7.29 3.11 1.30
C MET A 144 -6.02 2.37 1.72
N VAL A 145 -5.60 2.59 2.97
CA VAL A 145 -4.61 1.73 3.63
C VAL A 145 -5.32 0.59 4.38
N PRO A 146 -4.64 -0.54 4.65
CA PRO A 146 -5.26 -1.69 5.32
C PRO A 146 -5.96 -1.35 6.63
N LEU A 147 -5.40 -0.43 7.44
CA LEU A 147 -6.02 -0.01 8.69
C LEU A 147 -7.38 0.69 8.47
N GLN A 148 -7.50 1.54 7.45
CA GLN A 148 -8.77 2.18 7.12
C GLN A 148 -9.81 1.14 6.70
N VAL A 149 -9.40 0.18 5.88
CA VAL A 149 -10.28 -0.94 5.46
C VAL A 149 -10.71 -1.75 6.67
N TYR A 150 -9.78 -2.14 7.53
CA TYR A 150 -10.08 -2.87 8.76
C TYR A 150 -11.14 -2.15 9.60
N ASN A 151 -10.93 -0.87 9.89
CA ASN A 151 -11.87 -0.08 10.68
C ASN A 151 -13.25 0.03 10.00
N THR A 152 -13.28 0.27 8.69
CA THR A 152 -14.51 0.35 7.89
C THR A 152 -15.31 -0.97 7.95
N LEU A 153 -14.64 -2.12 7.91
CA LEU A 153 -15.28 -3.44 7.98
C LEU A 153 -15.92 -3.71 9.35
N GLN A 154 -15.45 -3.09 10.43
CA GLN A 154 -16.02 -3.25 11.77
C GLN A 154 -17.36 -2.49 11.94
N VAL A 155 -17.72 -1.58 11.04
CA VAL A 155 -18.93 -0.77 11.11
C VAL A 155 -19.87 -1.15 9.95
N PRO A 156 -21.01 -1.79 10.23
CA PRO A 156 -21.91 -2.31 9.18
C PRO A 156 -22.29 -1.28 8.11
N GLU A 157 -22.64 -0.07 8.52
CA GLU A 157 -23.03 1.02 7.60
C GLU A 157 -21.88 1.47 6.68
N GLU A 158 -20.64 1.54 7.20
CA GLU A 158 -19.46 1.88 6.42
C GLU A 158 -19.07 0.74 5.47
N ARG A 159 -19.21 -0.52 5.94
CA ARG A 159 -19.00 -1.72 5.14
C ARG A 159 -19.95 -1.77 3.95
N GLU A 160 -21.22 -1.48 4.15
CA GLU A 160 -22.23 -1.41 3.06
C GLU A 160 -21.86 -0.34 2.02
N ARG A 161 -21.38 0.83 2.47
CA ARG A 161 -20.88 1.87 1.56
C ARG A 161 -19.63 1.42 0.80
N LEU A 162 -18.70 0.75 1.47
CA LEU A 162 -17.48 0.23 0.85
C LEU A 162 -17.79 -0.78 -0.26
N MET A 163 -18.80 -1.62 -0.07
CA MET A 163 -19.27 -2.59 -1.09
C MET A 163 -19.88 -1.94 -2.34
N GLN A 164 -20.22 -0.66 -2.28
CA GLN A 164 -20.79 0.11 -3.41
C GLN A 164 -19.73 0.89 -4.20
N VAL A 165 -18.50 0.99 -3.70
CA VAL A 165 -17.37 1.61 -4.40
C VAL A 165 -17.02 0.73 -5.60
N GLU A 166 -17.02 1.26 -6.83
CA GLU A 166 -16.76 0.46 -8.03
C GLU A 166 -15.34 -0.12 -8.03
N HIS A 167 -14.34 0.72 -7.76
CA HIS A 167 -12.93 0.34 -7.69
C HIS A 167 -12.31 0.74 -6.35
N LEU A 168 -12.02 -0.23 -5.51
CA LEU A 168 -11.25 -0.05 -4.28
C LEU A 168 -9.83 -0.56 -4.49
N ILE A 169 -8.82 0.29 -4.33
CA ILE A 169 -7.42 -0.13 -4.24
C ILE A 169 -6.92 -0.03 -2.80
N ILE A 170 -6.21 -1.06 -2.35
CA ILE A 170 -5.66 -1.14 -0.99
C ILE A 170 -4.14 -1.21 -1.10
N GLY A 171 -3.46 -0.24 -0.51
CA GLY A 171 -2.02 -0.12 -0.60
C GLY A 171 -1.35 0.38 0.67
N GLY A 172 -0.02 0.50 0.62
CA GLY A 172 0.77 0.99 1.74
C GLY A 172 1.06 -0.04 2.83
N GLY A 173 0.51 -1.26 2.75
CA GLY A 173 0.74 -2.34 3.71
C GLY A 173 0.26 -3.69 3.21
N ALA A 174 0.65 -4.76 3.89
CA ALA A 174 0.10 -6.08 3.65
C ALA A 174 -1.35 -6.15 4.16
N ILE A 175 -2.18 -6.88 3.43
CA ILE A 175 -3.55 -7.21 3.82
C ILE A 175 -3.46 -8.57 4.54
N ASP A 176 -4.04 -8.68 5.73
CA ASP A 176 -4.06 -9.94 6.44
C ASP A 176 -5.08 -10.92 5.83
N GLU A 177 -4.88 -12.21 6.08
CA GLU A 177 -5.69 -13.28 5.47
C GLU A 177 -7.17 -13.22 5.85
N ALA A 178 -7.49 -12.79 7.08
CA ALA A 178 -8.88 -12.68 7.54
C ALA A 178 -9.62 -11.56 6.80
N MET A 179 -8.96 -10.40 6.70
CA MET A 179 -9.46 -9.27 5.90
C MET A 179 -9.59 -9.65 4.42
N GLU A 180 -8.59 -10.34 3.85
CA GLU A 180 -8.65 -10.78 2.45
C GLU A 180 -9.81 -11.76 2.21
N ALA A 181 -10.04 -12.71 3.13
CA ALA A 181 -11.15 -13.65 3.05
C ALA A 181 -12.52 -12.96 3.07
N GLU A 182 -12.67 -11.89 3.87
CA GLU A 182 -13.87 -11.06 3.88
C GLU A 182 -14.03 -10.27 2.58
N LEU A 183 -12.98 -9.57 2.13
CA LEU A 183 -12.99 -8.78 0.92
C LEU A 183 -13.20 -9.63 -0.36
N ARG A 184 -12.84 -10.91 -0.32
CA ARG A 184 -13.06 -11.85 -1.42
C ARG A 184 -14.55 -12.00 -1.77
N GLN A 185 -15.43 -11.79 -0.80
CA GLN A 185 -16.89 -11.87 -0.98
C GLN A 185 -17.51 -10.57 -1.48
N PHE A 186 -16.73 -9.50 -1.65
CA PHE A 186 -17.25 -8.21 -2.08
C PHE A 186 -17.68 -8.25 -3.55
N PRO A 187 -18.81 -7.61 -3.91
CA PRO A 187 -19.33 -7.59 -5.28
C PRO A 187 -18.52 -6.67 -6.20
N ASN A 188 -17.88 -5.67 -5.63
CA ASN A 188 -17.12 -4.65 -6.35
C ASN A 188 -15.66 -5.06 -6.61
N ALA A 189 -14.96 -4.26 -7.41
CA ALA A 189 -13.57 -4.50 -7.76
C ALA A 189 -12.61 -4.07 -6.63
N VAL A 190 -12.14 -5.03 -5.83
CA VAL A 190 -11.15 -4.79 -4.79
C VAL A 190 -9.78 -5.29 -5.23
N TRP A 191 -8.77 -4.42 -5.12
CA TRP A 191 -7.41 -4.66 -5.58
C TRP A 191 -6.39 -4.43 -4.47
N SER A 192 -5.42 -5.32 -4.35
CA SER A 192 -4.17 -5.05 -3.61
C SER A 192 -3.16 -4.44 -4.56
N THR A 193 -2.41 -3.44 -4.08
CA THR A 193 -1.38 -2.75 -4.88
C THR A 193 0.02 -3.17 -4.45
N TYR A 194 0.93 -3.26 -5.42
CA TYR A 194 2.36 -3.37 -5.15
C TYR A 194 3.10 -2.21 -5.80
N GLY A 195 3.90 -1.53 -5.01
CA GLY A 195 4.72 -0.38 -5.42
C GLY A 195 5.39 0.29 -4.23
N MET A 196 6.18 1.29 -4.51
CA MET A 196 6.95 2.04 -3.52
C MET A 196 7.03 3.52 -3.91
N THR A 197 7.63 4.35 -3.06
CA THR A 197 7.78 5.79 -3.34
C THR A 197 8.64 6.03 -4.56
N GLU A 198 9.65 5.20 -4.78
CA GLU A 198 10.58 5.25 -5.91
C GLU A 198 9.89 5.00 -7.26
N THR A 199 8.81 4.21 -7.27
CA THR A 199 7.93 4.03 -8.43
C THR A 199 6.72 4.97 -8.43
N LEU A 200 6.72 5.99 -7.56
CA LEU A 200 5.69 7.03 -7.36
C LEU A 200 4.36 6.49 -6.84
N SER A 201 4.00 5.28 -7.19
CA SER A 201 2.78 4.58 -6.78
C SER A 201 2.97 3.09 -7.05
N HIS A 202 1.86 2.39 -7.21
CA HIS A 202 1.88 0.98 -7.56
C HIS A 202 2.25 0.78 -9.05
N ILE A 203 2.96 -0.30 -9.31
CA ILE A 203 3.35 -0.77 -10.65
C ILE A 203 2.63 -2.07 -11.03
N ALA A 204 1.90 -2.65 -10.09
CA ALA A 204 1.14 -3.87 -10.28
C ALA A 204 -0.09 -3.90 -9.38
N LEU A 205 -1.10 -4.61 -9.82
CA LEU A 205 -2.34 -4.85 -9.09
C LEU A 205 -2.63 -6.34 -9.00
N ARG A 206 -3.26 -6.73 -7.89
CA ARG A 206 -3.75 -8.08 -7.64
C ARG A 206 -5.23 -8.01 -7.28
N ARG A 207 -6.07 -8.72 -8.01
CA ARG A 207 -7.49 -8.80 -7.67
C ARG A 207 -7.69 -9.58 -6.38
N ILE A 208 -8.47 -9.02 -5.44
CA ILE A 208 -8.82 -9.67 -4.18
C ILE A 208 -10.22 -10.27 -4.26
N SER A 209 -11.18 -9.55 -4.83
CA SER A 209 -12.59 -9.88 -4.81
C SER A 209 -13.04 -10.66 -6.05
N GLY A 210 -14.09 -11.48 -5.86
CA GLY A 210 -14.78 -12.18 -6.94
C GLY A 210 -14.00 -13.36 -7.54
N PRO A 211 -14.47 -13.89 -8.68
CA PRO A 211 -13.89 -15.09 -9.31
C PRO A 211 -12.48 -14.87 -9.89
N GLU A 212 -12.10 -13.61 -10.12
CA GLU A 212 -10.77 -13.22 -10.63
C GLU A 212 -9.74 -13.05 -9.50
N ALA A 213 -10.11 -13.33 -8.24
CA ALA A 213 -9.21 -13.23 -7.10
C ALA A 213 -7.98 -14.11 -7.30
N SER A 214 -6.81 -13.52 -7.07
CA SER A 214 -5.49 -14.16 -7.29
C SER A 214 -4.52 -13.80 -6.19
N GLU A 215 -3.55 -14.68 -5.93
CA GLU A 215 -2.38 -14.38 -5.09
C GLU A 215 -1.28 -13.66 -5.88
N TRP A 216 -1.42 -13.58 -7.20
CA TRP A 216 -0.41 -13.06 -8.11
C TRP A 216 -0.72 -11.63 -8.50
N TYR A 217 0.27 -10.76 -8.40
CA TYR A 217 0.23 -9.41 -8.93
C TYR A 217 0.48 -9.43 -10.44
N THR A 218 -0.33 -8.71 -11.16
CA THR A 218 -0.13 -8.44 -12.59
C THR A 218 0.51 -7.07 -12.74
N PRO A 219 1.75 -6.99 -13.27
CA PRO A 219 2.38 -5.71 -13.54
C PRO A 219 1.67 -4.98 -14.68
N PHE A 220 1.78 -3.66 -14.68
CA PHE A 220 1.33 -2.86 -15.81
C PHE A 220 2.16 -3.14 -17.08
N PRO A 221 1.59 -2.93 -18.27
CA PRO A 221 2.26 -3.30 -19.54
C PRO A 221 3.66 -2.68 -19.75
N SER A 222 3.90 -1.49 -19.19
CA SER A 222 5.21 -0.78 -19.29
C SER A 222 6.21 -1.22 -18.23
N VAL A 223 5.90 -2.21 -17.40
CA VAL A 223 6.74 -2.68 -16.28
C VAL A 223 7.35 -4.03 -16.63
N HIS A 224 8.67 -4.09 -16.62
CA HIS A 224 9.44 -5.32 -16.80
C HIS A 224 10.01 -5.78 -15.47
N LEU A 225 9.84 -7.06 -15.17
CA LEU A 225 10.24 -7.66 -13.91
C LEU A 225 11.24 -8.79 -14.14
N SER A 226 12.23 -8.87 -13.28
CA SER A 226 13.19 -9.99 -13.20
C SER A 226 13.58 -10.23 -11.74
N LEU A 227 14.39 -11.25 -11.50
CA LEU A 227 14.92 -11.55 -10.17
C LEU A 227 16.44 -11.40 -10.17
N SER A 228 16.98 -10.91 -9.05
CA SER A 228 18.40 -10.96 -8.77
C SER A 228 18.84 -12.40 -8.43
N ASP A 229 20.15 -12.64 -8.35
CA ASP A 229 20.72 -13.94 -7.91
C ASP A 229 20.25 -14.35 -6.50
N GLU A 230 19.82 -13.39 -5.69
CA GLU A 230 19.30 -13.62 -4.34
C GLU A 230 17.77 -13.78 -4.30
N GLY A 231 17.10 -13.76 -5.47
CA GLY A 231 15.64 -13.87 -5.58
C GLY A 231 14.89 -12.58 -5.27
N CYS A 232 15.58 -11.44 -5.18
CA CYS A 232 14.93 -10.14 -4.98
C CYS A 232 14.33 -9.62 -6.29
N LEU A 233 13.14 -9.02 -6.21
CA LEU A 233 12.47 -8.44 -7.36
C LEU A 233 13.26 -7.25 -7.92
N ILE A 234 13.52 -7.29 -9.22
CA ILE A 234 14.09 -6.19 -10.00
C ILE A 234 12.97 -5.57 -10.82
N ILE A 235 12.84 -4.25 -10.75
CA ILE A 235 11.78 -3.47 -11.41
C ILE A 235 12.43 -2.54 -12.43
N ASP A 236 12.08 -2.71 -13.70
CA ASP A 236 12.35 -1.78 -14.77
C ASP A 236 11.02 -1.17 -15.22
N ALA A 237 10.79 0.10 -14.88
CA ALA A 237 9.54 0.82 -15.11
C ALA A 237 9.84 2.23 -15.63
N PRO A 238 10.36 2.41 -16.85
CA PRO A 238 10.95 3.65 -17.34
C PRO A 238 9.97 4.83 -17.42
N GLU A 239 8.68 4.59 -17.50
CA GLU A 239 7.67 5.66 -17.50
C GLU A 239 7.53 6.33 -16.12
N VAL A 240 7.75 5.58 -15.04
CA VAL A 240 7.52 6.04 -13.66
C VAL A 240 8.80 6.14 -12.83
N CYS A 241 9.85 5.41 -13.19
CA CYS A 241 11.14 5.43 -12.50
C CYS A 241 12.27 5.63 -13.52
N ALA A 242 13.27 6.46 -13.18
CA ALA A 242 14.40 6.73 -14.09
C ALA A 242 15.41 5.59 -14.15
N GLU A 243 15.50 4.82 -13.06
CA GLU A 243 16.50 3.78 -12.87
C GLU A 243 15.82 2.42 -12.62
N THR A 244 16.49 1.37 -13.04
CA THR A 244 16.10 0.01 -12.65
C THR A 244 16.31 -0.16 -11.14
N LEU A 245 15.27 -0.59 -10.44
CA LEU A 245 15.29 -0.77 -8.99
C LEU A 245 15.53 -2.23 -8.62
N ILE A 246 16.54 -2.49 -7.80
CA ILE A 246 16.70 -3.78 -7.12
C ILE A 246 16.08 -3.63 -5.74
N THR A 247 14.99 -4.36 -5.52
CA THR A 247 14.26 -4.27 -4.24
C THR A 247 14.87 -5.21 -3.19
N ASN A 248 14.43 -5.08 -1.95
CA ASN A 248 14.68 -6.08 -0.90
C ASN A 248 13.52 -7.09 -0.76
N ASP A 249 12.57 -7.09 -1.69
CA ASP A 249 11.42 -7.97 -1.67
C ASP A 249 11.75 -9.27 -2.44
N ILE A 250 11.78 -10.39 -1.73
CA ILE A 250 11.95 -11.72 -2.33
C ILE A 250 10.64 -12.08 -3.02
N ALA A 251 10.73 -12.47 -4.27
CA ALA A 251 9.57 -12.72 -5.12
C ALA A 251 9.67 -14.05 -5.87
N GLU A 252 8.54 -14.51 -6.34
CA GLU A 252 8.40 -15.59 -7.31
C GLU A 252 7.72 -15.03 -8.57
N LEU A 253 8.21 -15.41 -9.73
CA LEU A 253 7.65 -15.04 -11.02
C LEU A 253 6.90 -16.22 -11.64
N SER A 254 5.77 -15.93 -12.29
CA SER A 254 4.97 -16.91 -13.04
C SER A 254 4.62 -16.35 -14.42
N PRO A 255 4.84 -17.10 -15.51
CA PRO A 255 4.44 -16.64 -16.84
C PRO A 255 2.94 -16.41 -16.94
N LEU A 256 2.51 -15.29 -17.53
CA LEU A 256 1.10 -14.97 -17.81
C LEU A 256 0.57 -15.62 -19.12
N GLY A 257 1.37 -16.49 -19.74
CA GLY A 257 1.12 -17.07 -21.07
C GLY A 257 1.83 -16.27 -22.17
N GLU A 258 1.78 -16.78 -23.42
CA GLU A 258 2.55 -16.21 -24.53
C GLU A 258 2.30 -14.70 -24.72
N GLY A 259 3.36 -13.90 -24.64
CA GLY A 259 3.36 -12.47 -24.90
C GLY A 259 2.72 -11.56 -23.86
N ARG A 260 2.23 -12.07 -22.72
CA ARG A 260 1.56 -11.27 -21.68
C ARG A 260 2.44 -10.88 -20.50
N GLY A 261 3.73 -11.20 -20.55
CA GLY A 261 4.66 -10.91 -19.45
C GLY A 261 4.60 -11.92 -18.30
N VAL A 262 4.98 -11.48 -17.11
CA VAL A 262 5.06 -12.31 -15.91
C VAL A 262 4.20 -11.73 -14.80
N ALA A 263 3.46 -12.58 -14.10
CA ALA A 263 2.89 -12.25 -12.80
C ALA A 263 3.92 -12.53 -11.71
N PHE A 264 3.74 -11.96 -10.55
CA PHE A 264 4.62 -12.21 -9.41
C PHE A 264 3.85 -12.24 -8.08
N ARG A 265 4.45 -12.89 -7.09
CA ARG A 265 4.03 -12.79 -5.70
C ARG A 265 5.22 -12.50 -4.80
N ILE A 266 4.98 -11.78 -3.72
CA ILE A 266 5.99 -11.45 -2.73
C ILE A 266 6.00 -12.55 -1.67
N LEU A 267 7.16 -13.13 -1.42
CA LEU A 267 7.38 -14.16 -0.41
C LEU A 267 7.80 -13.56 0.93
N GLY A 268 8.41 -12.37 0.91
CA GLY A 268 8.86 -11.62 2.08
C GLY A 268 10.02 -10.69 1.75
N ARG A 269 10.73 -10.23 2.78
CA ARG A 269 11.86 -9.33 2.60
C ARG A 269 13.19 -10.00 2.87
N LYS A 270 14.21 -9.68 2.08
CA LYS A 270 15.59 -10.14 2.26
C LYS A 270 16.12 -9.83 3.67
N ASP A 271 15.83 -8.64 4.19
CA ASP A 271 16.24 -8.20 5.53
C ASP A 271 15.67 -9.08 6.65
N ASN A 272 14.56 -9.76 6.39
CA ASN A 272 13.84 -10.60 7.34
C ASN A 272 14.14 -12.10 7.15
N VAL A 273 15.05 -12.45 6.26
CA VAL A 273 15.57 -13.82 6.17
C VAL A 273 16.42 -14.12 7.40
N ILE A 274 16.18 -15.26 8.02
CA ILE A 274 16.87 -15.76 9.20
C ILE A 274 17.78 -16.90 8.75
N CYS A 275 19.09 -16.74 8.90
CA CYS A 275 20.07 -17.76 8.50
C CYS A 275 20.41 -18.65 9.70
N SER A 276 19.62 -19.70 9.92
CA SER A 276 19.73 -20.57 11.10
C SER A 276 20.25 -21.95 10.75
N GLY A 277 21.46 -22.28 11.19
CA GLY A 277 22.06 -23.60 10.97
C GLY A 277 22.17 -24.00 9.50
N GLY A 278 22.42 -23.04 8.62
CA GLY A 278 22.51 -23.26 7.16
C GLY A 278 21.17 -23.22 6.42
N LEU A 279 20.05 -23.09 7.13
CA LEU A 279 18.73 -22.88 6.54
C LEU A 279 18.44 -21.39 6.37
N LYS A 280 17.86 -21.01 5.24
CA LYS A 280 17.28 -19.66 5.02
C LYS A 280 15.79 -19.73 5.32
N ILE A 281 15.35 -19.07 6.39
CA ILE A 281 13.98 -19.09 6.89
C ILE A 281 13.40 -17.72 6.69
N GLN A 282 12.27 -17.61 5.98
CA GLN A 282 11.57 -16.36 5.77
C GLN A 282 10.64 -16.08 6.96
N ALA A 283 10.87 -14.96 7.66
CA ALA A 283 10.09 -14.61 8.85
C ALA A 283 8.60 -14.45 8.54
N GLU A 284 8.27 -13.80 7.43
CA GLU A 284 6.88 -13.57 6.99
C GLU A 284 6.15 -14.88 6.69
N GLU A 285 6.85 -15.88 6.18
CA GLU A 285 6.26 -17.20 5.94
C GLU A 285 5.88 -17.91 7.24
N LEU A 286 6.74 -17.82 8.26
CA LEU A 286 6.40 -18.35 9.59
C LEU A 286 5.23 -17.59 10.20
N GLU A 287 5.20 -16.26 10.07
CA GLU A 287 4.08 -15.44 10.54
C GLU A 287 2.78 -15.82 9.83
N ARG A 288 2.82 -16.04 8.52
CA ARG A 288 1.66 -16.46 7.73
C ARG A 288 1.10 -17.81 8.24
N GLN A 289 1.96 -18.79 8.48
CA GLN A 289 1.54 -20.10 8.99
C GLN A 289 0.98 -20.04 10.41
N LEU A 290 1.51 -19.18 11.29
CA LEU A 290 1.09 -19.06 12.67
C LEU A 290 -0.16 -18.18 12.86
N ARG A 291 -0.38 -17.20 11.99
CA ARG A 291 -1.44 -16.19 12.13
C ARG A 291 -2.85 -16.77 12.35
N PRO A 292 -3.32 -17.80 11.64
CA PRO A 292 -4.65 -18.39 11.86
C PRO A 292 -4.82 -19.02 13.25
N HIS A 293 -3.71 -19.26 13.96
CA HIS A 293 -3.70 -19.96 15.26
C HIS A 293 -3.38 -19.05 16.44
N MET A 294 -2.87 -17.85 16.18
CA MET A 294 -2.51 -16.84 17.18
C MET A 294 -3.65 -15.82 17.35
N ARG A 295 -4.10 -15.59 18.57
CA ARG A 295 -5.21 -14.66 18.88
C ARG A 295 -4.75 -13.26 19.27
N VAL A 296 -3.45 -13.08 19.49
CA VAL A 296 -2.83 -11.84 19.93
C VAL A 296 -1.74 -11.42 18.95
N PRO A 297 -1.38 -10.13 18.89
CA PRO A 297 -0.29 -9.69 18.06
C PRO A 297 1.00 -10.43 18.34
N PHE A 298 1.72 -10.78 17.29
CA PHE A 298 3.03 -11.41 17.38
C PHE A 298 3.87 -11.04 16.15
N ILE A 299 5.17 -11.24 16.27
CA ILE A 299 6.13 -11.02 15.20
C ILE A 299 7.25 -12.06 15.30
N ILE A 300 7.71 -12.55 14.14
CA ILE A 300 8.92 -13.37 14.05
C ILE A 300 10.10 -12.43 13.84
N SER A 301 11.15 -12.63 14.62
CA SER A 301 12.39 -11.88 14.57
C SER A 301 13.58 -12.82 14.64
N LYS A 302 14.78 -12.28 14.71
CA LYS A 302 16.03 -13.03 14.78
C LYS A 302 16.97 -12.49 15.84
N ARG A 303 17.87 -13.33 16.33
CA ARG A 303 19.01 -12.97 17.17
C ARG A 303 20.26 -13.69 16.70
N PRO A 304 21.44 -13.08 16.84
CA PRO A 304 22.70 -13.79 16.69
C PRO A 304 22.80 -14.98 17.66
N ASP A 305 23.39 -16.09 17.18
CA ASP A 305 23.64 -17.30 17.96
C ASP A 305 24.97 -17.93 17.56
N GLU A 306 25.80 -18.27 18.54
CA GLU A 306 27.16 -18.80 18.29
C GLU A 306 27.15 -20.12 17.51
N LYS A 307 26.13 -20.97 17.72
CA LYS A 307 26.02 -22.30 17.12
C LYS A 307 25.33 -22.30 15.77
N PHE A 308 24.28 -21.47 15.62
CA PHE A 308 23.41 -21.49 14.46
C PHE A 308 23.61 -20.30 13.52
N GLY A 309 24.45 -19.33 13.88
CA GLY A 309 24.59 -18.04 13.22
C GLY A 309 23.48 -17.09 13.64
N GLU A 310 22.25 -17.43 13.32
CA GLU A 310 21.04 -16.74 13.78
C GLU A 310 20.03 -17.76 14.30
N ILE A 311 19.16 -17.33 15.22
CA ILE A 311 18.02 -18.12 15.69
C ILE A 311 16.71 -17.37 15.42
N VAL A 312 15.66 -18.15 15.21
CA VAL A 312 14.28 -17.64 15.12
C VAL A 312 13.79 -17.29 16.51
N VAL A 313 13.27 -16.08 16.67
CA VAL A 313 12.67 -15.57 17.90
C VAL A 313 11.22 -15.18 17.63
N LEU A 314 10.28 -15.66 18.44
CA LEU A 314 8.89 -15.21 18.40
C LEU A 314 8.65 -14.23 19.54
N VAL A 315 8.18 -13.04 19.20
CA VAL A 315 7.78 -11.98 20.15
C VAL A 315 6.29 -11.82 20.09
N THR A 316 5.61 -11.85 21.23
CA THR A 316 4.14 -11.79 21.31
C THR A 316 3.67 -10.84 22.42
N GLU A 317 2.49 -10.24 22.23
CA GLU A 317 1.77 -9.50 23.28
C GLU A 317 1.01 -10.43 24.25
N GLY A 318 1.02 -11.73 23.96
CA GLY A 318 0.39 -12.75 24.78
C GLY A 318 1.37 -13.62 25.56
N SER A 319 0.93 -14.83 25.90
CA SER A 319 1.73 -15.80 26.64
C SER A 319 2.81 -16.45 25.75
N PRO A 320 4.11 -16.34 26.10
CA PRO A 320 5.18 -17.06 25.40
C PRO A 320 5.01 -18.58 25.42
N THR A 321 4.43 -19.13 26.50
CA THR A 321 4.18 -20.58 26.63
C THR A 321 3.11 -21.05 25.66
N GLU A 322 2.02 -20.28 25.49
CA GLU A 322 0.97 -20.58 24.52
C GLU A 322 1.53 -20.47 23.08
N ALA A 323 2.28 -19.39 22.79
CA ALA A 323 2.92 -19.20 21.51
C ALA A 323 3.88 -20.35 21.14
N ARG A 324 4.62 -20.88 22.14
CA ARG A 324 5.47 -22.07 21.96
C ARG A 324 4.65 -23.29 21.57
N THR A 325 3.59 -23.59 22.34
CA THR A 325 2.73 -24.75 22.08
C THR A 325 2.12 -24.71 20.67
N ILE A 326 1.69 -23.53 20.23
CA ILE A 326 1.15 -23.31 18.88
C ILE A 326 2.23 -23.55 17.85
N SER A 327 3.41 -22.91 18.01
CA SER A 327 4.52 -22.99 17.05
C SER A 327 5.04 -24.42 16.89
N GLU A 328 5.19 -25.17 17.99
CA GLU A 328 5.65 -26.56 17.96
C GLU A 328 4.67 -27.48 17.23
N ARG A 329 3.39 -27.17 17.27
CA ARG A 329 2.34 -27.93 16.55
C ARG A 329 2.29 -27.61 15.07
N ILE A 330 2.52 -26.36 14.68
CA ILE A 330 2.26 -25.85 13.31
C ILE A 330 3.54 -25.86 12.47
N LEU A 331 4.67 -25.42 13.05
CA LEU A 331 5.90 -25.24 12.29
C LEU A 331 6.76 -26.51 12.23
N PRO A 332 7.44 -26.76 11.10
CA PRO A 332 8.44 -27.82 11.00
C PRO A 332 9.54 -27.63 12.06
N LYS A 333 10.06 -28.75 12.58
CA LYS A 333 11.01 -28.77 13.72
C LYS A 333 12.19 -27.78 13.59
N PHE A 334 12.74 -27.60 12.40
CA PHE A 334 13.89 -26.73 12.19
C PHE A 334 13.51 -25.26 11.91
N HIS A 335 12.23 -24.97 11.77
CA HIS A 335 11.68 -23.62 11.61
C HIS A 335 11.08 -23.06 12.90
N GLN A 336 11.01 -23.91 13.95
CA GLN A 336 10.44 -23.48 15.24
C GLN A 336 11.34 -22.45 15.92
N PRO A 337 10.75 -21.41 16.53
CA PRO A 337 11.46 -20.43 17.31
C PRO A 337 12.26 -21.11 18.45
N LYS A 338 13.48 -20.65 18.66
CA LYS A 338 14.32 -21.06 19.77
C LYS A 338 14.06 -20.26 21.02
N GLU A 339 13.58 -19.01 20.86
CA GLU A 339 13.20 -18.11 21.93
C GLU A 339 11.78 -17.61 21.74
N TYR A 340 11.09 -17.42 22.86
CA TYR A 340 9.72 -16.89 22.92
C TYR A 340 9.69 -15.77 23.95
N LEU A 341 9.39 -14.56 23.51
CA LEU A 341 9.50 -13.37 24.33
C LEU A 341 8.15 -12.63 24.38
N HIS A 342 7.91 -11.95 25.50
CA HIS A 342 6.75 -11.10 25.70
C HIS A 342 7.14 -9.62 25.55
N LEU A 343 6.30 -8.86 24.86
CA LEU A 343 6.25 -7.39 24.89
C LEU A 343 4.82 -6.97 25.19
N ASP A 344 4.64 -5.95 26.03
CA ASP A 344 3.32 -5.39 26.30
C ASP A 344 2.66 -4.87 25.02
N HIS A 345 3.47 -4.23 24.14
CA HIS A 345 3.04 -3.77 22.82
C HIS A 345 4.15 -3.95 21.79
N ILE A 346 3.81 -4.54 20.65
CA ILE A 346 4.69 -4.61 19.49
C ILE A 346 4.74 -3.22 18.84
N PRO A 347 5.92 -2.58 18.75
CA PRO A 347 6.03 -1.26 18.16
C PRO A 347 5.56 -1.25 16.71
N LEU A 348 4.79 -0.21 16.36
CA LEU A 348 4.34 0.02 14.98
C LEU A 348 5.06 1.23 14.37
N THR A 349 5.14 1.25 13.06
CA THR A 349 5.55 2.42 12.28
C THR A 349 4.40 3.43 12.20
N GLU A 350 4.67 4.64 11.70
CA GLU A 350 3.63 5.65 11.42
C GLU A 350 2.55 5.16 10.43
N THR A 351 2.89 4.16 9.62
CA THR A 351 1.96 3.50 8.68
C THR A 351 1.34 2.22 9.24
N SER A 352 1.36 2.06 10.58
CA SER A 352 0.76 0.92 11.32
C SER A 352 1.32 -0.45 10.96
N LYS A 353 2.55 -0.53 10.43
CA LYS A 353 3.27 -1.79 10.20
C LYS A 353 4.12 -2.13 11.42
N PRO A 354 4.35 -3.44 11.73
CA PRO A 354 5.32 -3.82 12.77
C PRO A 354 6.68 -3.20 12.52
N ALA A 355 7.20 -2.44 13.49
CA ALA A 355 8.48 -1.76 13.41
C ALA A 355 9.62 -2.73 13.80
N ARG A 356 9.95 -3.69 12.90
CA ARG A 356 10.91 -4.79 13.16
C ARG A 356 12.24 -4.31 13.72
N GLN A 357 12.78 -3.19 13.22
CA GLN A 357 14.03 -2.61 13.72
C GLN A 357 13.93 -2.17 15.19
N LYS A 358 12.78 -1.60 15.59
CA LYS A 358 12.53 -1.26 16.99
C LYS A 358 12.43 -2.51 17.86
N VAL A 359 11.79 -3.57 17.36
CA VAL A 359 11.71 -4.86 18.06
C VAL A 359 13.12 -5.43 18.25
N LEU A 360 13.97 -5.49 17.21
CA LEU A 360 15.35 -5.93 17.31
C LEU A 360 16.12 -5.13 18.36
N SER A 361 16.03 -3.79 18.33
CA SER A 361 16.71 -2.92 19.31
C SER A 361 16.23 -3.14 20.76
N LEU A 362 14.97 -3.57 20.95
CA LEU A 362 14.45 -3.91 22.28
C LEU A 362 14.94 -5.29 22.74
N LEU A 363 15.14 -6.21 21.82
CA LEU A 363 15.70 -7.53 22.09
C LEU A 363 17.18 -7.43 22.49
N ASP A 364 17.97 -6.61 21.78
CA ASP A 364 19.40 -6.39 22.08
C ASP A 364 19.65 -5.78 23.48
N LYS A 365 18.72 -4.93 23.96
CA LYS A 365 18.83 -4.31 25.31
C LYS A 365 18.46 -5.26 26.46
N ARG A 366 17.88 -6.42 26.17
CA ARG A 366 17.49 -7.42 27.18
C ARG A 366 18.53 -8.55 27.33
N THR A 367 19.65 -8.45 26.64
CA THR A 367 20.83 -9.31 26.77
C THR A 367 21.85 -8.65 27.66
#